data_c8a05a7b04d422f1a0238ccd6feb632e
#
_entry.id   c8a05a7b04d422f1a0238ccd6feb632e
#
_cell.length_a   1.000
_cell.length_b   1.000
_cell.length_c   1.000
_cell.angle_alpha   90.00
_cell.angle_beta   90.00
_cell.angle_gamma   90.00
#
_symmetry.space_group_name_H-M   'P 1'
#
loop_
_entity.id
_entity.type
_entity.pdbx_description
1 polymer ?
#
loop_
_entity_poly.entity_id
_entity_poly.type
_entity_poly.pdbx_seq_one_letter_code
_entity_poly.pdbx_strand_id
1 'polypeptide(L)'
;MRKVKRGLLLICTLAAVLFVSSFFAWEASAKEREVYLGGMPAGFTLGMGGAQVVGMCEVLTEEGVVCPAKDAGVEVGDIIVSLNGMRIRSAADIDAALTAAGTKAEISLRRKDENTRTSIKPAQDLASGKKKLGVLIRDSVSGIGTVTYIEKQTLRFGSLGHAVSDEGGKLLEAGDGNIFRCSIVGVVRGERGRAGELKGLFLNENRVAKADKNCESGIYGNFGKEYDCSGLKTVPIGDE
;
A
#
# COMPACT_ATOMS: atom_id res chain seq x y z
N MET A 1 8.25 -73.87 20.48
CA MET A 1 7.63 -73.31 19.28
C MET A 1 6.90 -71.98 19.53
N ARG A 2 6.10 -71.77 20.59
CA ARG A 2 5.36 -70.50 20.84
C ARG A 2 6.26 -69.24 21.09
N LYS A 3 7.39 -69.37 21.77
CA LYS A 3 8.30 -68.29 22.08
C LYS A 3 9.05 -67.80 20.83
N VAL A 4 9.44 -68.65 19.90
CA VAL A 4 10.13 -68.27 18.64
C VAL A 4 9.18 -67.58 17.71
N LYS A 5 7.89 -67.94 17.61
CA LYS A 5 6.91 -67.21 16.79
C LYS A 5 6.61 -65.80 17.30
N ARG A 6 6.62 -65.60 18.65
CA ARG A 6 6.45 -64.27 19.25
C ARG A 6 7.67 -63.37 19.00
N GLY A 7 8.90 -63.92 19.07
CA GLY A 7 10.10 -63.14 18.75
C GLY A 7 10.15 -62.69 17.28
N LEU A 8 9.79 -63.60 16.35
CA LEU A 8 9.74 -63.31 14.93
C LEU A 8 8.67 -62.22 14.61
N LEU A 9 7.51 -62.28 15.25
CA LEU A 9 6.46 -61.28 15.09
C LEU A 9 6.92 -59.90 15.56
N LEU A 10 7.62 -59.80 16.71
CA LEU A 10 8.14 -58.56 17.24
C LEU A 10 9.23 -57.95 16.33
N ILE A 11 10.09 -58.76 15.72
CA ILE A 11 11.11 -58.30 14.77
C ILE A 11 10.45 -57.77 13.49
N CYS A 12 9.44 -58.44 12.97
CA CYS A 12 8.71 -57.97 11.78
C CYS A 12 7.94 -56.67 12.02
N THR A 13 7.31 -56.52 13.22
CA THR A 13 6.64 -55.25 13.54
C THR A 13 7.61 -54.10 13.73
N LEU A 14 8.76 -54.32 14.36
CA LEU A 14 9.81 -53.30 14.52
C LEU A 14 10.40 -52.89 13.15
N ALA A 15 10.66 -53.84 12.26
CA ALA A 15 11.13 -53.58 10.91
C ALA A 15 10.10 -52.82 10.08
N ALA A 16 8.80 -53.13 10.22
CA ALA A 16 7.72 -52.41 9.55
C ALA A 16 7.61 -50.95 10.05
N VAL A 17 7.75 -50.73 11.36
CA VAL A 17 7.73 -49.37 11.95
C VAL A 17 8.95 -48.54 11.48
N LEU A 18 10.14 -49.14 11.44
CA LEU A 18 11.35 -48.48 10.92
C LEU A 18 11.26 -48.18 9.43
N PHE A 19 10.61 -49.06 8.66
CA PHE A 19 10.39 -48.82 7.23
C PHE A 19 9.38 -47.72 6.97
N VAL A 20 8.31 -47.64 7.75
CA VAL A 20 7.31 -46.56 7.67
C VAL A 20 7.92 -45.21 8.11
N SER A 21 8.71 -45.20 9.19
CA SER A 21 9.38 -43.96 9.65
C SER A 21 10.41 -43.41 8.66
N SER A 22 11.09 -44.29 7.88
CA SER A 22 12.01 -43.85 6.83
C SER A 22 11.28 -43.20 5.63
N PHE A 23 10.03 -43.57 5.35
CA PHE A 23 9.21 -42.91 4.32
C PHE A 23 8.79 -41.50 4.73
N PHE A 24 8.51 -41.28 6.02
CA PHE A 24 8.17 -39.92 6.51
C PHE A 24 9.36 -38.98 6.65
N ALA A 25 10.58 -39.49 6.70
CA ALA A 25 11.80 -38.69 6.79
C ALA A 25 12.27 -38.07 5.44
N TRP A 26 11.66 -38.50 4.32
CA TRP A 26 12.13 -38.05 3.00
C TRP A 26 11.52 -36.70 2.54
N GLU A 27 10.47 -36.19 3.13
CA GLU A 27 9.83 -34.95 2.66
C GLU A 27 10.20 -33.67 3.43
N ALA A 28 11.11 -33.75 4.39
CA ALA A 28 11.60 -32.57 5.10
C ALA A 28 12.82 -31.95 4.42
N SER A 29 12.85 -31.90 3.09
CA SER A 29 13.77 -31.01 2.38
C SER A 29 13.16 -29.62 2.40
N ALA A 30 13.50 -28.82 3.41
CA ALA A 30 13.18 -27.40 3.42
C ALA A 30 13.69 -26.82 2.09
N LYS A 31 12.75 -26.39 1.25
CA LYS A 31 13.11 -25.78 -0.02
C LYS A 31 13.82 -24.47 0.30
N GLU A 32 15.13 -24.47 0.08
CA GLU A 32 15.98 -23.32 0.31
C GLU A 32 15.36 -22.09 -0.38
N ARG A 33 14.95 -21.12 0.42
CA ARG A 33 14.39 -19.88 -0.11
C ARG A 33 15.56 -18.97 -0.48
N GLU A 34 15.51 -18.41 -1.66
CA GLU A 34 16.50 -17.46 -2.13
C GLU A 34 15.87 -16.08 -2.32
N VAL A 35 16.62 -15.05 -1.96
CA VAL A 35 16.24 -13.67 -2.23
C VAL A 35 17.34 -12.94 -2.99
N TYR A 36 16.93 -12.01 -3.82
CA TYR A 36 17.83 -10.98 -4.31
C TYR A 36 18.03 -9.94 -3.22
N LEU A 37 19.27 -9.60 -2.91
CA LEU A 37 19.60 -8.49 -2.03
C LEU A 37 19.20 -7.19 -2.74
N GLY A 38 18.40 -6.38 -2.04
CA GLY A 38 18.01 -5.05 -2.45
C GLY A 38 19.08 -4.01 -2.11
N GLY A 39 18.68 -2.98 -1.38
CA GLY A 39 19.52 -1.81 -1.07
C GLY A 39 19.31 -0.68 -2.06
N MET A 40 18.37 -0.84 -3.00
CA MET A 40 18.04 0.19 -3.97
C MET A 40 17.01 1.18 -3.42
N PRO A 41 17.22 2.50 -3.64
CA PRO A 41 16.24 3.51 -3.28
C PRO A 41 14.99 3.35 -4.14
N ALA A 42 13.84 3.52 -3.51
CA ALA A 42 12.54 3.45 -4.16
C ALA A 42 11.64 4.59 -3.68
N GLY A 43 10.85 5.14 -4.59
CA GLY A 43 9.73 6.02 -4.27
C GLY A 43 8.51 5.18 -3.90
N PHE A 44 7.83 5.54 -2.84
CA PHE A 44 6.61 4.90 -2.37
C PHE A 44 5.48 5.90 -2.43
N THR A 45 4.33 5.50 -2.94
CA THR A 45 3.08 6.25 -2.84
C THR A 45 2.01 5.33 -2.30
N LEU A 46 1.44 5.68 -1.15
CA LEU A 46 0.36 4.93 -0.51
C LEU A 46 -0.93 5.76 -0.54
N GLY A 47 -2.03 5.13 -0.93
CA GLY A 47 -3.35 5.75 -0.92
C GLY A 47 -3.86 5.98 0.51
N MET A 48 -4.66 7.02 0.71
CA MET A 48 -5.26 7.35 2.01
C MET A 48 -6.63 6.70 2.23
N GLY A 49 -7.04 5.77 1.35
CA GLY A 49 -8.34 5.10 1.43
C GLY A 49 -9.52 6.02 1.09
N GLY A 50 -9.24 7.16 0.45
CA GLY A 50 -10.17 8.20 0.03
C GLY A 50 -9.42 9.49 -0.27
N ALA A 51 -10.14 10.59 -0.52
CA ALA A 51 -9.57 11.91 -0.74
C ALA A 51 -9.71 12.77 0.53
N GLN A 52 -8.62 12.98 1.25
CA GLN A 52 -8.63 13.82 2.46
C GLN A 52 -8.76 15.30 2.08
N VAL A 53 -9.69 15.98 2.71
CA VAL A 53 -9.86 17.43 2.59
C VAL A 53 -8.77 18.13 3.41
N VAL A 54 -7.86 18.79 2.75
CA VAL A 54 -6.74 19.53 3.38
C VAL A 54 -6.96 21.04 3.40
N GLY A 55 -8.01 21.50 2.71
CA GLY A 55 -8.39 22.92 2.68
C GLY A 55 -9.71 23.12 1.94
N MET A 56 -10.27 24.31 2.11
CA MET A 56 -11.43 24.79 1.34
C MET A 56 -10.95 25.78 0.29
N CYS A 57 -11.61 25.80 -0.85
CA CYS A 57 -11.39 26.81 -1.89
C CYS A 57 -12.70 27.30 -2.45
N GLU A 58 -12.67 28.53 -2.95
CA GLU A 58 -13.80 29.17 -3.59
C GLU A 58 -13.94 28.72 -5.05
N VAL A 59 -15.16 28.63 -5.52
CA VAL A 59 -15.52 28.34 -6.91
C VAL A 59 -16.23 29.57 -7.46
N LEU A 60 -15.69 30.13 -8.54
CA LEU A 60 -16.30 31.26 -9.24
C LEU A 60 -17.39 30.74 -10.18
N THR A 61 -18.63 31.19 -9.99
CA THR A 61 -19.80 30.83 -10.80
C THR A 61 -20.42 32.08 -11.41
N GLU A 62 -21.38 31.91 -12.31
CA GLU A 62 -22.14 33.03 -12.89
C GLU A 62 -22.91 33.82 -11.81
N GLU A 63 -23.30 33.18 -10.71
CA GLU A 63 -24.07 33.79 -9.62
C GLU A 63 -23.19 34.40 -8.53
N GLY A 64 -21.85 34.24 -8.64
CA GLY A 64 -20.88 34.73 -7.68
C GLY A 64 -19.92 33.64 -7.17
N VAL A 65 -19.29 33.91 -6.05
CA VAL A 65 -18.29 33.03 -5.42
C VAL A 65 -18.98 32.16 -4.35
N VAL A 66 -18.80 30.85 -4.45
CA VAL A 66 -19.41 29.86 -3.54
C VAL A 66 -18.38 28.82 -3.09
N CYS A 67 -18.67 28.12 -1.98
CA CYS A 67 -17.91 26.98 -1.53
C CYS A 67 -18.85 25.82 -1.18
N PRO A 68 -19.23 24.99 -2.16
CA PRO A 68 -20.25 23.92 -1.97
C PRO A 68 -19.95 22.98 -0.81
N ALA A 69 -18.68 22.63 -0.60
CA ALA A 69 -18.27 21.73 0.48
C ALA A 69 -18.53 22.37 1.86
N LYS A 70 -18.20 23.64 2.02
CA LYS A 70 -18.46 24.37 3.27
C LYS A 70 -19.96 24.46 3.56
N ASP A 71 -20.77 24.75 2.53
CA ASP A 71 -22.23 24.86 2.64
C ASP A 71 -22.89 23.51 2.98
N ALA A 72 -22.24 22.39 2.58
CA ALA A 72 -22.67 21.04 2.90
C ALA A 72 -22.15 20.51 4.24
N GLY A 73 -21.40 21.32 5.02
CA GLY A 73 -20.85 20.92 6.32
C GLY A 73 -19.63 19.98 6.24
N VAL A 74 -18.93 19.98 5.10
CA VAL A 74 -17.61 19.30 4.97
C VAL A 74 -16.58 20.12 5.72
N GLU A 75 -15.65 19.45 6.41
CA GLU A 75 -14.61 20.07 7.22
C GLU A 75 -13.21 19.62 6.74
N VAL A 76 -12.21 20.43 7.04
CA VAL A 76 -10.80 20.03 6.86
C VAL A 76 -10.50 18.85 7.78
N GLY A 77 -9.85 17.82 7.24
CA GLY A 77 -9.61 16.55 7.90
C GLY A 77 -10.60 15.45 7.52
N ASP A 78 -11.77 15.78 6.93
CA ASP A 78 -12.67 14.75 6.40
C ASP A 78 -12.01 13.97 5.27
N ILE A 79 -12.34 12.69 5.16
CA ILE A 79 -11.93 11.86 4.03
C ILE A 79 -13.18 11.56 3.19
N ILE A 80 -13.18 12.02 1.95
CA ILE A 80 -14.23 11.71 0.98
C ILE A 80 -14.05 10.26 0.53
N VAL A 81 -14.99 9.38 0.88
CA VAL A 81 -14.91 7.94 0.57
C VAL A 81 -15.79 7.54 -0.60
N SER A 82 -16.91 8.25 -0.82
CA SER A 82 -17.75 8.05 -2.02
C SER A 82 -18.51 9.30 -2.41
N LEU A 83 -18.86 9.39 -3.70
CA LEU A 83 -19.71 10.41 -4.29
C LEU A 83 -20.77 9.73 -5.18
N ASN A 84 -22.05 9.90 -4.91
CA ASN A 84 -23.15 9.19 -5.57
C ASN A 84 -22.97 7.66 -5.63
N GLY A 85 -22.42 7.05 -4.56
CA GLY A 85 -22.12 5.63 -4.49
C GLY A 85 -20.82 5.20 -5.23
N MET A 86 -20.22 6.08 -6.03
CA MET A 86 -18.91 5.83 -6.64
C MET A 86 -17.82 5.97 -5.58
N ARG A 87 -17.00 4.94 -5.41
CA ARG A 87 -15.87 4.96 -4.48
C ARG A 87 -14.82 5.97 -4.96
N ILE A 88 -14.34 6.82 -4.05
CA ILE A 88 -13.32 7.82 -4.31
C ILE A 88 -11.99 7.31 -3.74
N ARG A 89 -10.96 7.27 -4.57
CA ARG A 89 -9.57 6.96 -4.21
C ARG A 89 -8.60 8.05 -4.62
N SER A 90 -9.01 8.88 -5.60
CA SER A 90 -8.17 9.90 -6.20
C SER A 90 -8.97 11.13 -6.60
N ALA A 91 -8.26 12.22 -6.91
CA ALA A 91 -8.87 13.42 -7.50
C ALA A 91 -9.61 13.12 -8.81
N ALA A 92 -9.08 12.21 -9.64
CA ALA A 92 -9.70 11.82 -10.89
C ALA A 92 -11.06 11.14 -10.68
N ASP A 93 -11.23 10.35 -9.59
CA ASP A 93 -12.50 9.74 -9.26
C ASP A 93 -13.55 10.80 -8.89
N ILE A 94 -13.14 11.87 -8.19
CA ILE A 94 -14.04 13.00 -7.88
C ILE A 94 -14.50 13.67 -9.18
N ASP A 95 -13.57 13.97 -10.09
CA ASP A 95 -13.89 14.59 -11.38
C ASP A 95 -14.86 13.73 -12.19
N ALA A 96 -14.62 12.41 -12.25
CA ALA A 96 -15.50 11.47 -12.93
C ALA A 96 -16.90 11.41 -12.29
N ALA A 97 -16.97 11.33 -10.96
CA ALA A 97 -18.23 11.30 -10.24
C ALA A 97 -19.03 12.61 -10.38
N LEU A 98 -18.34 13.76 -10.39
CA LEU A 98 -18.98 15.08 -10.60
C LEU A 98 -19.45 15.26 -12.04
N THR A 99 -18.75 14.73 -13.01
CA THR A 99 -19.21 14.76 -14.42
C THR A 99 -20.52 14.01 -14.59
N ALA A 100 -20.69 12.86 -13.91
CA ALA A 100 -21.91 12.06 -13.93
C ALA A 100 -23.01 12.61 -13.00
N ALA A 101 -22.67 13.52 -12.07
CA ALA A 101 -23.61 14.05 -11.09
C ALA A 101 -24.60 15.03 -11.73
N GLY A 102 -25.86 15.02 -11.25
CA GLY A 102 -26.85 16.03 -11.56
C GLY A 102 -26.59 17.36 -10.84
N THR A 103 -27.64 18.03 -10.42
CA THR A 103 -27.59 19.28 -9.64
C THR A 103 -27.22 19.07 -8.18
N LYS A 104 -27.41 17.84 -7.65
CA LYS A 104 -27.05 17.43 -6.30
C LYS A 104 -26.30 16.12 -6.35
N ALA A 105 -25.43 15.91 -5.40
CA ALA A 105 -24.70 14.66 -5.21
C ALA A 105 -24.75 14.25 -3.73
N GLU A 106 -24.80 12.96 -3.46
CA GLU A 106 -24.62 12.40 -2.12
C GLU A 106 -23.13 12.18 -1.89
N ILE A 107 -22.58 12.72 -0.82
CA ILE A 107 -21.19 12.56 -0.44
C ILE A 107 -21.11 11.76 0.87
N SER A 108 -20.30 10.70 0.89
CA SER A 108 -19.98 9.98 2.11
C SER A 108 -18.59 10.38 2.56
N LEU A 109 -18.50 10.76 3.81
CA LEU A 109 -17.29 11.25 4.47
C LEU A 109 -16.92 10.31 5.62
N ARG A 110 -15.64 10.17 5.90
CA ARG A 110 -15.14 9.60 7.15
C ARG A 110 -14.49 10.72 7.95
N ARG A 111 -15.06 11.02 9.13
CA ARG A 111 -14.61 12.03 10.09
C ARG A 111 -14.29 11.36 11.40
N LYS A 112 -13.04 11.40 11.87
CA LYS A 112 -12.62 10.77 13.14
C LYS A 112 -13.10 9.31 13.27
N ASP A 113 -12.95 8.52 12.21
CA ASP A 113 -13.40 7.12 12.10
C ASP A 113 -14.94 6.89 12.04
N GLU A 114 -15.73 7.93 12.11
CA GLU A 114 -17.18 7.85 11.89
C GLU A 114 -17.54 8.14 10.44
N ASN A 115 -18.49 7.36 9.90
CA ASN A 115 -19.01 7.58 8.56
C ASN A 115 -20.21 8.51 8.61
N THR A 116 -20.13 9.62 7.89
CA THR A 116 -21.18 10.61 7.75
C THR A 116 -21.58 10.74 6.29
N ARG A 117 -22.85 11.02 6.02
CA ARG A 117 -23.37 11.31 4.68
C ARG A 117 -24.06 12.66 4.67
N THR A 118 -23.83 13.42 3.62
CA THR A 118 -24.52 14.69 3.39
C THR A 118 -24.79 14.88 1.90
N SER A 119 -25.71 15.78 1.59
CA SER A 119 -25.98 16.18 0.20
C SER A 119 -25.21 17.44 -0.12
N ILE A 120 -24.52 17.45 -1.24
CA ILE A 120 -23.77 18.59 -1.75
C ILE A 120 -24.30 19.02 -3.11
N LYS A 121 -24.34 20.33 -3.36
CA LYS A 121 -24.69 20.91 -4.66
C LYS A 121 -23.40 21.38 -5.33
N PRO A 122 -22.79 20.57 -6.25
CA PRO A 122 -21.58 21.01 -6.94
C PRO A 122 -21.80 22.28 -7.71
N ALA A 123 -20.80 23.17 -7.73
CA ALA A 123 -20.85 24.41 -8.45
C ALA A 123 -20.14 24.33 -9.81
N GLN A 124 -20.71 24.95 -10.81
CA GLN A 124 -20.10 25.08 -12.15
C GLN A 124 -19.03 26.17 -12.12
N ASP A 125 -17.78 25.80 -12.25
CA ASP A 125 -16.65 26.75 -12.27
C ASP A 125 -16.53 27.42 -13.63
N LEU A 126 -16.59 28.74 -13.66
CA LEU A 126 -16.55 29.54 -14.89
C LEU A 126 -15.23 29.36 -15.67
N ALA A 127 -14.11 29.21 -14.95
CA ALA A 127 -12.81 29.14 -15.58
C ALA A 127 -12.57 27.81 -16.31
N SER A 128 -13.00 26.69 -15.71
CA SER A 128 -12.77 25.35 -16.26
C SER A 128 -14.00 24.75 -16.93
N GLY A 129 -15.17 25.30 -16.72
CA GLY A 129 -16.45 24.72 -17.16
C GLY A 129 -16.81 23.41 -16.45
N LYS A 130 -16.08 23.01 -15.40
CA LYS A 130 -16.30 21.76 -14.68
C LYS A 130 -17.07 21.99 -13.39
N LYS A 131 -17.76 20.97 -12.93
CA LYS A 131 -18.34 20.96 -11.58
C LYS A 131 -17.24 20.80 -10.55
N LYS A 132 -17.30 21.58 -9.45
CA LYS A 132 -16.36 21.53 -8.34
C LYS A 132 -17.06 21.49 -7.00
N LEU A 133 -16.40 20.92 -6.00
CA LEU A 133 -16.85 20.88 -4.62
C LEU A 133 -16.35 22.05 -3.77
N GLY A 134 -15.31 22.74 -4.22
CA GLY A 134 -14.65 23.80 -3.43
C GLY A 134 -13.73 23.24 -2.33
N VAL A 135 -12.99 22.17 -2.62
CA VAL A 135 -12.03 21.56 -1.69
C VAL A 135 -10.66 21.41 -2.31
N LEU A 136 -9.64 21.52 -1.47
CA LEU A 136 -8.30 21.03 -1.74
C LEU A 136 -8.16 19.67 -1.10
N ILE A 137 -7.67 18.68 -1.86
CA ILE A 137 -7.59 17.30 -1.39
C ILE A 137 -6.18 16.75 -1.47
N ARG A 138 -5.93 15.76 -0.60
CA ARG A 138 -4.77 14.86 -0.66
C ARG A 138 -5.31 13.42 -0.71
N ASP A 139 -4.92 12.66 -1.71
CA ASP A 139 -5.39 11.28 -1.91
C ASP A 139 -4.30 10.24 -1.62
N SER A 140 -3.06 10.67 -1.47
CA SER A 140 -1.92 9.80 -1.26
C SER A 140 -0.82 10.46 -0.44
N VAL A 141 0.03 9.63 0.15
CA VAL A 141 1.27 10.01 0.81
C VAL A 141 2.42 9.42 0.03
N SER A 142 3.41 10.23 -0.28
CA SER A 142 4.61 9.83 -1.00
C SER A 142 5.84 9.94 -0.11
N GLY A 143 6.77 9.02 -0.26
CA GLY A 143 8.02 9.02 0.47
C GLY A 143 9.10 8.24 -0.26
N ILE A 144 10.30 8.24 0.32
CA ILE A 144 11.44 7.47 -0.16
C ILE A 144 11.76 6.40 0.87
N GLY A 145 12.02 5.21 0.38
CA GLY A 145 12.47 4.10 1.18
C GLY A 145 13.51 3.27 0.44
N THR A 146 13.80 2.10 0.99
CA THR A 146 14.77 1.17 0.42
C THR A 146 14.12 -0.20 0.28
N VAL A 147 14.10 -0.75 -0.93
CA VAL A 147 13.75 -2.17 -1.11
C VAL A 147 14.88 -2.99 -0.52
N THR A 148 14.58 -3.76 0.53
CA THR A 148 15.58 -4.52 1.28
C THR A 148 15.89 -5.85 0.63
N TYR A 149 14.86 -6.54 0.14
CA TYR A 149 15.01 -7.82 -0.56
C TYR A 149 13.86 -8.05 -1.55
N ILE A 150 14.08 -8.96 -2.50
CA ILE A 150 13.07 -9.46 -3.43
C ILE A 150 13.15 -10.98 -3.45
N GLU A 151 12.07 -11.68 -3.16
CA GLU A 151 11.99 -13.14 -3.24
C GLU A 151 12.15 -13.61 -4.69
N LYS A 152 13.10 -14.51 -4.95
CA LYS A 152 13.44 -14.95 -6.30
C LYS A 152 12.30 -15.65 -7.04
N GLN A 153 11.47 -16.40 -6.31
CA GLN A 153 10.40 -17.22 -6.91
C GLN A 153 9.11 -16.45 -7.14
N THR A 154 8.78 -15.51 -6.27
CA THR A 154 7.49 -14.82 -6.25
C THR A 154 7.56 -13.37 -6.71
N LEU A 155 8.77 -12.79 -6.75
CA LEU A 155 9.04 -11.36 -6.89
C LEU A 155 8.38 -10.51 -5.79
N ARG A 156 8.02 -11.14 -4.65
CA ARG A 156 7.64 -10.41 -3.45
C ARG A 156 8.82 -9.64 -2.91
N PHE A 157 8.59 -8.38 -2.55
CA PHE A 157 9.63 -7.58 -1.92
C PHE A 157 9.26 -7.24 -0.48
N GLY A 158 10.29 -6.98 0.32
CA GLY A 158 10.19 -6.30 1.60
C GLY A 158 11.05 -5.04 1.59
N SER A 159 10.46 -3.96 2.05
CA SER A 159 11.14 -2.71 2.39
C SER A 159 11.07 -2.56 3.89
N LEU A 160 12.08 -3.12 4.58
CA LEU A 160 12.15 -3.12 6.04
C LEU A 160 12.36 -1.71 6.57
N GLY A 161 11.66 -1.38 7.64
CA GLY A 161 11.71 -0.05 8.25
C GLY A 161 10.54 0.13 9.21
N HIS A 162 9.88 1.25 9.12
CA HIS A 162 8.70 1.56 9.92
C HIS A 162 7.46 1.68 9.03
N ALA A 163 6.31 1.56 9.65
CA ALA A 163 5.04 1.81 8.97
C ALA A 163 4.90 3.28 8.54
N VAL A 164 4.16 3.49 7.46
CA VAL A 164 3.70 4.82 7.05
C VAL A 164 2.33 5.06 7.67
N SER A 165 2.21 6.17 8.40
CA SER A 165 1.00 6.58 9.09
C SER A 165 0.52 7.94 8.58
N ASP A 166 -0.76 8.24 8.81
CA ASP A 166 -1.30 9.58 8.64
C ASP A 166 -0.85 10.52 9.79
N GLU A 167 -1.29 11.77 9.73
CA GLU A 167 -0.97 12.79 10.74
C GLU A 167 -1.53 12.44 12.14
N GLY A 168 -2.53 11.56 12.22
CA GLY A 168 -3.11 11.04 13.46
C GLY A 168 -2.41 9.78 14.01
N GLY A 169 -1.37 9.29 13.32
CA GLY A 169 -0.64 8.07 13.70
C GLY A 169 -1.33 6.77 13.28
N LYS A 170 -2.42 6.82 12.53
CA LYS A 170 -3.11 5.66 11.99
C LYS A 170 -2.37 5.12 10.76
N LEU A 171 -2.15 3.82 10.73
CA LEU A 171 -1.50 3.16 9.59
C LEU A 171 -2.31 3.37 8.31
N LEU A 172 -1.62 3.78 7.24
CA LEU A 172 -2.22 3.87 5.92
C LEU A 172 -2.45 2.48 5.34
N GLU A 173 -3.60 2.27 4.70
CA GLU A 173 -3.85 1.04 3.95
C GLU A 173 -3.00 1.01 2.69
N ALA A 174 -2.25 -0.07 2.47
CA ALA A 174 -1.36 -0.19 1.32
C ALA A 174 -2.05 -0.63 0.01
N GLY A 175 -3.34 -0.96 0.04
CA GLY A 175 -4.03 -1.65 -1.05
C GLY A 175 -3.95 -1.03 -2.46
N ASP A 176 -3.68 0.28 -2.54
CA ASP A 176 -3.45 1.00 -3.81
C ASP A 176 -2.02 1.58 -3.88
N GLY A 177 -1.08 1.03 -3.09
CA GLY A 177 0.30 1.50 -3.03
C GLY A 177 1.09 1.19 -4.31
N ASN A 178 1.93 2.13 -4.69
CA ASN A 178 2.81 1.99 -5.85
C ASN A 178 4.27 2.25 -5.45
N ILE A 179 5.16 1.52 -6.11
CA ILE A 179 6.60 1.65 -5.95
C ILE A 179 7.19 2.09 -7.28
N PHE A 180 8.08 3.06 -7.21
CA PHE A 180 8.69 3.70 -8.37
C PHE A 180 10.21 3.62 -8.29
N ARG A 181 10.87 3.59 -9.44
CA ARG A 181 12.32 3.86 -9.46
C ARG A 181 12.58 5.26 -8.92
N CYS A 182 13.55 5.34 -8.02
CA CYS A 182 13.93 6.60 -7.37
C CYS A 182 15.41 6.89 -7.61
N SER A 183 15.72 8.14 -7.91
CA SER A 183 17.09 8.64 -7.96
C SER A 183 17.33 9.55 -6.76
N ILE A 184 18.39 9.29 -6.00
CA ILE A 184 18.78 10.18 -4.90
C ILE A 184 19.44 11.41 -5.49
N VAL A 185 18.85 12.58 -5.24
CA VAL A 185 19.30 13.88 -5.76
C VAL A 185 19.95 14.74 -4.68
N GLY A 186 19.88 14.35 -3.42
CA GLY A 186 20.49 15.06 -2.32
C GLY A 186 20.45 14.31 -1.01
N VAL A 187 21.32 14.71 -0.10
CA VAL A 187 21.43 14.15 1.25
C VAL A 187 21.52 15.31 2.24
N VAL A 188 20.63 15.33 3.22
CA VAL A 188 20.74 16.20 4.39
C VAL A 188 21.40 15.39 5.49
N ARG A 189 22.59 15.81 5.93
CA ARG A 189 23.33 15.12 6.98
C ARG A 189 22.58 15.24 8.32
N GLY A 190 22.49 14.13 9.04
CA GLY A 190 21.97 14.14 10.39
C GLY A 190 22.91 14.84 11.37
N GLU A 191 22.32 15.51 12.35
CA GLU A 191 23.00 16.16 13.48
C GLU A 191 22.42 15.64 14.80
N ARG A 192 23.09 15.92 15.91
CA ARG A 192 22.58 15.51 17.22
C ARG A 192 21.18 16.10 17.49
N GLY A 193 20.19 15.23 17.66
CA GLY A 193 18.78 15.60 17.85
C GLY A 193 17.99 15.87 16.58
N ARG A 194 18.63 15.75 15.40
CA ARG A 194 17.96 15.87 14.09
C ARG A 194 18.39 14.72 13.18
N ALA A 195 17.44 13.92 12.75
CA ALA A 195 17.70 12.85 11.80
C ALA A 195 18.15 13.41 10.44
N GLY A 196 19.03 12.64 9.76
CA GLY A 196 19.35 12.94 8.37
C GLY A 196 18.19 12.57 7.43
N GLU A 197 18.23 13.12 6.24
CA GLU A 197 17.19 12.94 5.22
C GLU A 197 17.81 12.67 3.85
N LEU A 198 17.26 11.70 3.12
CA LEU A 198 17.55 11.49 1.72
C LEU A 198 16.52 12.23 0.87
N LYS A 199 16.99 13.01 -0.11
CA LYS A 199 16.13 13.64 -1.11
C LYS A 199 16.19 12.83 -2.38
N GLY A 200 15.05 12.32 -2.82
CA GLY A 200 14.94 11.53 -4.04
C GLY A 200 13.91 12.11 -4.99
N LEU A 201 14.08 11.76 -6.25
CA LEU A 201 13.15 12.09 -7.32
C LEU A 201 12.65 10.78 -7.94
N PHE A 202 11.35 10.65 -8.09
CA PHE A 202 10.72 9.57 -8.85
C PHE A 202 9.53 10.13 -9.64
N LEU A 203 9.24 9.48 -10.77
CA LEU A 203 8.16 9.85 -11.67
C LEU A 203 7.11 8.73 -11.67
N ASN A 204 5.83 9.11 -11.75
CA ASN A 204 4.70 8.17 -11.76
C ASN A 204 4.75 7.18 -12.95
N GLU A 205 5.43 7.53 -14.03
CA GLU A 205 5.64 6.69 -15.21
C GLU A 205 6.59 5.51 -14.94
N ASN A 206 7.46 5.64 -13.94
CA ASN A 206 8.49 4.65 -13.59
C ASN A 206 8.03 3.67 -12.50
N ARG A 207 6.75 3.31 -12.48
CA ARG A 207 6.23 2.31 -11.55
C ARG A 207 6.85 0.94 -11.83
N VAL A 208 7.41 0.31 -10.79
CA VAL A 208 8.07 -1.01 -10.89
C VAL A 208 7.38 -2.08 -10.05
N ALA A 209 6.63 -1.69 -9.01
CA ALA A 209 5.95 -2.64 -8.13
C ALA A 209 4.66 -2.05 -7.55
N LYS A 210 3.87 -2.92 -6.92
CA LYS A 210 2.71 -2.55 -6.11
C LYS A 210 2.95 -2.92 -4.67
N ALA A 211 2.61 -2.03 -3.74
CA ALA A 211 2.55 -2.33 -2.32
C ALA A 211 1.18 -2.93 -2.00
N ASP A 212 1.16 -3.98 -1.17
CA ASP A 212 -0.05 -4.65 -0.71
C ASP A 212 -0.18 -4.66 0.82
N LYS A 213 0.91 -4.38 1.53
CA LYS A 213 0.93 -4.35 2.98
C LYS A 213 1.82 -3.24 3.52
N ASN A 214 1.29 -2.49 4.48
CA ASN A 214 2.00 -1.52 5.31
C ASN A 214 1.81 -1.93 6.77
N CYS A 215 2.88 -2.18 7.49
CA CYS A 215 2.86 -2.62 8.88
C CYS A 215 4.11 -2.15 9.63
N GLU A 216 4.16 -2.39 10.93
CA GLU A 216 5.26 -1.93 11.80
C GLU A 216 6.66 -2.34 11.32
N SER A 217 6.79 -3.49 10.65
CA SER A 217 8.07 -3.97 10.11
C SER A 217 8.39 -3.41 8.72
N GLY A 218 7.51 -2.59 8.11
CA GLY A 218 7.77 -1.94 6.83
C GLY A 218 6.67 -2.13 5.79
N ILE A 219 7.05 -1.96 4.52
CA ILE A 219 6.17 -2.04 3.36
C ILE A 219 6.52 -3.28 2.55
N TYR A 220 5.49 -4.03 2.15
CA TYR A 220 5.62 -5.26 1.36
C TYR A 220 4.74 -5.20 0.12
N GLY A 221 5.08 -5.98 -0.89
CA GLY A 221 4.32 -6.02 -2.13
C GLY A 221 4.97 -6.89 -3.19
N ASN A 222 4.65 -6.62 -4.46
CA ASN A 222 5.09 -7.45 -5.57
C ASN A 222 5.62 -6.61 -6.71
N PHE A 223 6.80 -6.96 -7.22
CA PHE A 223 7.30 -6.44 -8.50
C PHE A 223 6.51 -7.03 -9.68
N GLY A 224 6.45 -6.30 -10.78
CA GLY A 224 5.97 -6.82 -12.05
C GLY A 224 6.87 -7.95 -12.57
N LYS A 225 6.32 -8.91 -13.32
CA LYS A 225 7.08 -10.04 -13.87
C LYS A 225 8.20 -9.61 -14.83
N GLU A 226 8.06 -8.43 -15.39
CA GLU A 226 9.00 -7.78 -16.30
C GLU A 226 10.19 -7.12 -15.57
N TYR A 227 10.19 -7.11 -14.23
CA TYR A 227 11.28 -6.48 -13.48
C TYR A 227 12.57 -7.30 -13.59
N ASP A 228 13.62 -6.67 -14.10
CA ASP A 228 14.92 -7.30 -14.28
C ASP A 228 15.72 -7.34 -12.97
N CYS A 229 15.90 -8.54 -12.44
CA CYS A 229 16.70 -8.83 -11.25
C CYS A 229 18.11 -9.34 -11.59
N SER A 230 18.52 -9.44 -12.87
CA SER A 230 19.76 -10.11 -13.30
C SER A 230 21.05 -9.51 -12.71
N GLY A 231 21.02 -8.22 -12.35
CA GLY A 231 22.14 -7.53 -11.72
C GLY A 231 22.19 -7.65 -10.19
N LEU A 232 21.22 -8.32 -9.56
CA LEU A 232 21.12 -8.40 -8.11
C LEU A 232 21.81 -9.67 -7.56
N LYS A 233 22.50 -9.51 -6.43
CA LYS A 233 23.13 -10.65 -5.74
C LYS A 233 22.04 -11.51 -5.09
N THR A 234 22.11 -12.83 -5.32
CA THR A 234 21.23 -13.81 -4.67
C THR A 234 21.87 -14.32 -3.38
N VAL A 235 21.07 -14.49 -2.34
CA VAL A 235 21.47 -15.11 -1.07
C VAL A 235 20.38 -16.06 -0.60
N PRO A 236 20.75 -17.19 0.04
CA PRO A 236 19.76 -18.06 0.69
C PRO A 236 19.20 -17.39 1.95
N ILE A 237 17.94 -17.68 2.27
CA ILE A 237 17.34 -17.36 3.57
C ILE A 237 17.38 -18.63 4.39
N GLY A 238 17.95 -18.55 5.62
CA GLY A 238 17.85 -19.64 6.59
C GLY A 238 16.42 -19.77 7.11
N ASP A 239 16.00 -21.00 7.37
CA ASP A 239 14.82 -21.26 8.20
C ASP A 239 15.22 -21.04 9.66
N GLU A 240 14.34 -20.41 10.46
CA GLU A 240 14.49 -20.29 11.93
C GLU A 240 14.26 -21.64 12.61
#